data_c760d88d1f187edf540794c45d3afbed
#
_entry.id   c760d88d1f187edf540794c45d3afbed
#
_cell.length_a   1.000
_cell.length_b   1.000
_cell.length_c   1.000
_cell.angle_alpha   90.00
_cell.angle_beta   90.00
_cell.angle_gamma   90.00
#
_symmetry.space_group_name_H-M   'P 1'
#
loop_
_entity.id
_entity.type
_entity.pdbx_description
1 polymer ?
#
loop_
_entity_poly.entity_id
_entity_poly.type
_entity_poly.pdbx_seq_one_letter_code
_entity_poly.pdbx_strand_id
1 'polypeptide(L)'
;MALAKFARVCAKNISGCQGLYVAEQAGVTVITVTSGEISAVTGALAFKEIETDIDSINWETSSEKVGLAGRVYRNVINFTITKMRTLLNTLRTALADGSPCGFLAIVTDGNAQSWLVGYSANDLKTKPLRLGEEKGKTGAALTEADGNVLAFTLQNECGGAALPFDTTLNAGINAGTAAYIDYQT
;
A
#
# COMPACT_ATOMS: atom_id res chain seq x y z
N MET A 1 19.75 21.49 -10.73
CA MET A 1 18.68 21.54 -9.69
C MET A 1 19.38 21.73 -8.35
N ALA A 2 19.11 22.80 -7.62
CA ALA A 2 19.68 23.04 -6.30
C ALA A 2 18.93 22.21 -5.25
N LEU A 3 19.68 21.58 -4.34
CA LEU A 3 19.08 20.88 -3.21
C LEU A 3 18.48 21.91 -2.23
N ALA A 4 17.20 21.77 -1.94
CA ALA A 4 16.56 22.56 -0.90
C ALA A 4 17.04 22.10 0.49
N LYS A 5 17.04 23.01 1.45
CA LYS A 5 17.34 22.68 2.85
C LYS A 5 16.15 21.91 3.43
N PHE A 6 16.40 20.67 3.83
CA PHE A 6 15.42 19.91 4.61
C PHE A 6 15.52 20.32 6.08
N ALA A 7 14.44 20.90 6.62
CA ALA A 7 14.34 21.17 8.03
C ALA A 7 14.09 19.86 8.80
N ARG A 8 14.83 19.66 9.89
CA ARG A 8 14.55 18.54 10.79
C ARG A 8 13.25 18.81 11.54
N VAL A 9 12.30 17.92 11.42
CA VAL A 9 11.09 17.93 12.22
C VAL A 9 11.39 17.25 13.56
N CYS A 10 11.25 17.98 14.66
CA CYS A 10 11.48 17.46 16.01
C CYS A 10 10.18 16.88 16.62
N ALA A 11 9.32 16.28 15.80
CA ALA A 11 8.16 15.55 16.26
C ALA A 11 8.53 14.08 16.55
N LYS A 12 7.74 13.44 17.42
CA LYS A 12 7.87 11.99 17.67
C LYS A 12 7.55 11.26 16.37
N ASN A 13 8.46 10.42 15.92
CA ASN A 13 8.23 9.53 14.79
C ASN A 13 7.66 8.22 15.31
N ILE A 14 6.47 7.85 14.84
CA ILE A 14 5.80 6.60 15.19
C ILE A 14 6.07 5.62 14.04
N SER A 15 6.71 4.50 14.35
CA SER A 15 6.97 3.43 13.38
C SER A 15 5.72 2.58 13.13
N GLY A 16 5.72 1.85 12.01
CA GLY A 16 4.66 0.93 11.63
C GLY A 16 3.68 1.52 10.64
N CYS A 17 2.76 0.67 10.17
CA CYS A 17 1.66 1.04 9.30
C CYS A 17 0.33 0.84 10.02
N GLN A 18 -0.60 1.76 9.86
CA GLN A 18 -1.90 1.76 10.54
C GLN A 18 -3.03 1.29 9.63
N GLY A 19 -2.89 1.40 8.31
CA GLY A 19 -3.92 1.03 7.35
C GLY A 19 -3.36 0.57 6.02
N LEU A 20 -4.07 -0.36 5.40
CA LEU A 20 -3.79 -0.87 4.06
C LEU A 20 -5.08 -0.91 3.26
N TYR A 21 -5.10 -0.21 2.14
CA TYR A 21 -6.20 -0.22 1.18
C TYR A 21 -5.67 -0.67 -0.17
N VAL A 22 -6.36 -1.59 -0.82
CA VAL A 22 -5.92 -2.18 -2.09
C VAL A 22 -7.03 -2.06 -3.13
N ALA A 23 -6.68 -1.67 -4.34
CA ALA A 23 -7.57 -1.63 -5.49
C ALA A 23 -6.96 -2.37 -6.67
N GLU A 24 -7.79 -3.03 -7.46
CA GLU A 24 -7.36 -3.46 -8.79
C GLU A 24 -7.04 -2.23 -9.65
N GLN A 25 -5.99 -2.32 -10.44
CA GLN A 25 -5.59 -1.20 -11.31
C GLN A 25 -6.73 -0.69 -12.20
N ALA A 26 -7.57 -1.59 -12.70
CA ALA A 26 -8.69 -1.25 -13.56
C ALA A 26 -9.77 -0.39 -12.89
N GLY A 27 -9.85 -0.42 -11.54
CA GLY A 27 -10.81 0.37 -10.77
C GLY A 27 -10.40 1.83 -10.57
N VAL A 28 -9.13 2.18 -10.78
CA VAL A 28 -8.61 3.53 -10.62
C VAL A 28 -8.45 4.18 -11.98
N THR A 29 -9.25 5.20 -12.26
CA THR A 29 -9.34 5.82 -13.61
C THR A 29 -8.33 6.94 -13.80
N VAL A 30 -8.17 7.82 -12.83
CA VAL A 30 -7.26 8.98 -12.93
C VAL A 30 -6.57 9.23 -11.59
N ILE A 31 -5.28 9.46 -11.65
CA ILE A 31 -4.46 9.94 -10.53
C ILE A 31 -3.84 11.26 -10.94
N THR A 32 -4.12 12.32 -10.20
CA THR A 32 -3.55 13.64 -10.43
C THR A 32 -2.44 13.90 -9.42
N VAL A 33 -1.29 14.33 -9.92
CA VAL A 33 -0.13 14.68 -9.11
C VAL A 33 0.15 16.16 -9.26
N THR A 34 0.24 16.87 -8.13
CA THR A 34 0.59 18.29 -8.08
C THR A 34 1.72 18.48 -7.07
N SER A 35 2.80 19.13 -7.49
CA SER A 35 3.97 19.41 -6.62
C SER A 35 4.60 18.17 -5.96
N GLY A 36 4.43 16.98 -6.55
CA GLY A 36 4.99 15.74 -6.02
C GLY A 36 4.07 15.01 -5.02
N GLU A 37 2.84 15.47 -4.84
CA GLU A 37 1.82 14.86 -4.00
C GLU A 37 0.59 14.47 -4.82
N ILE A 38 -0.14 13.46 -4.38
CA ILE A 38 -1.41 13.05 -4.96
C ILE A 38 -2.47 14.07 -4.56
N SER A 39 -2.99 14.82 -5.52
CA SER A 39 -4.01 15.85 -5.30
C SER A 39 -5.42 15.44 -5.72
N ALA A 40 -5.57 14.37 -6.50
CA ALA A 40 -6.87 13.77 -6.78
C ALA A 40 -6.71 12.31 -7.20
N VAL A 41 -7.68 11.50 -6.81
CA VAL A 41 -7.87 10.11 -7.27
C VAL A 41 -9.32 9.97 -7.71
N THR A 42 -9.52 9.48 -8.93
CA THR A 42 -10.86 9.23 -9.47
C THR A 42 -11.03 7.73 -9.71
N GLY A 43 -12.11 7.21 -9.20
CA GLY A 43 -12.51 5.81 -9.25
C GLY A 43 -13.55 5.60 -8.16
N ALA A 44 -14.75 5.18 -8.50
CA ALA A 44 -15.81 4.98 -7.52
C ALA A 44 -15.47 3.77 -6.64
N LEU A 45 -15.27 3.99 -5.33
CA LEU A 45 -15.05 2.94 -4.33
C LEU A 45 -14.05 1.85 -4.79
N ALA A 46 -12.95 2.29 -5.39
CA ALA A 46 -11.99 1.37 -6.00
C ALA A 46 -11.12 0.68 -4.95
N PHE A 47 -10.72 1.42 -3.91
CA PHE A 47 -9.87 0.89 -2.84
C PHE A 47 -10.70 0.24 -1.75
N LYS A 48 -10.34 -1.00 -1.41
CA LYS A 48 -10.92 -1.77 -0.32
C LYS A 48 -9.96 -1.79 0.85
N GLU A 49 -10.47 -1.52 2.04
CA GLU A 49 -9.69 -1.71 3.26
C GLU A 49 -9.41 -3.19 3.48
N ILE A 50 -8.15 -3.51 3.79
CA ILE A 50 -7.77 -4.82 4.27
C ILE A 50 -7.57 -4.73 5.78
N GLU A 51 -8.53 -5.27 6.52
CA GLU A 51 -8.38 -5.42 7.96
C GLU A 51 -7.26 -6.41 8.26
N THR A 52 -6.20 -5.91 8.86
CA THR A 52 -5.05 -6.69 9.28
C THR A 52 -4.93 -6.67 10.81
N ASP A 53 -4.11 -7.54 11.34
CA ASP A 53 -3.76 -7.44 12.75
C ASP A 53 -2.91 -6.19 13.01
N ILE A 54 -2.99 -5.68 14.25
CA ILE A 54 -2.18 -4.55 14.70
C ILE A 54 -0.70 -4.86 14.46
N ASP A 55 0.05 -3.92 13.89
CA ASP A 55 1.47 -4.02 13.57
C ASP A 55 1.85 -5.14 12.57
N SER A 56 0.88 -5.68 11.83
CA SER A 56 1.12 -6.77 10.87
C SER A 56 1.43 -6.29 9.45
N ILE A 57 1.30 -4.99 9.19
CA ILE A 57 1.64 -4.39 7.89
C ILE A 57 3.07 -3.87 7.94
N ASN A 58 3.88 -4.31 6.99
CA ASN A 58 5.22 -3.79 6.77
C ASN A 58 5.35 -3.36 5.31
N TRP A 59 5.64 -2.09 5.08
CA TRP A 59 5.96 -1.55 3.76
C TRP A 59 7.43 -1.15 3.70
N GLU A 60 8.14 -1.74 2.76
CA GLU A 60 9.53 -1.47 2.48
C GLU A 60 9.68 -0.88 1.08
N THR A 61 10.47 0.18 0.97
CA THR A 61 10.89 0.73 -0.31
C THR A 61 12.41 0.75 -0.39
N SER A 62 12.95 0.24 -1.47
CA SER A 62 14.37 0.28 -1.77
C SER A 62 14.58 0.91 -3.14
N SER A 63 15.74 1.51 -3.37
CA SER A 63 16.07 2.06 -4.67
C SER A 63 17.45 1.62 -5.12
N GLU A 64 17.55 1.19 -6.36
CA GLU A 64 18.78 0.75 -6.99
C GLU A 64 19.09 1.59 -8.23
N LYS A 65 20.39 1.87 -8.46
CA LYS A 65 20.82 2.52 -9.68
C LYS A 65 21.00 1.47 -10.78
N VAL A 66 20.25 1.63 -11.87
CA VAL A 66 20.32 0.72 -13.02
C VAL A 66 21.03 1.41 -14.18
N GLY A 67 22.33 1.19 -14.30
CA GLY A 67 23.16 1.71 -15.39
C GLY A 67 23.00 3.22 -15.60
N LEU A 68 22.84 3.63 -16.85
CA LEU A 68 22.57 5.01 -17.26
C LEU A 68 21.07 5.37 -17.20
N ALA A 69 20.20 4.40 -17.03
CA ALA A 69 18.73 4.58 -17.06
C ALA A 69 18.14 5.24 -15.81
N GLY A 70 18.96 5.48 -14.77
CA GLY A 70 18.48 6.14 -13.55
C GLY A 70 18.31 5.19 -12.38
N ARG A 71 17.27 5.42 -11.57
CA ARG A 71 16.94 4.59 -10.40
C ARG A 71 15.65 3.80 -10.64
N VAL A 72 15.68 2.55 -10.21
CA VAL A 72 14.49 1.71 -10.06
C VAL A 72 14.15 1.62 -8.58
N TYR A 73 12.88 1.73 -8.27
CA TYR A 73 12.34 1.60 -6.92
C TYR A 73 11.58 0.28 -6.83
N ARG A 74 11.92 -0.49 -5.81
CA ARG A 74 11.20 -1.71 -5.46
C ARG A 74 10.38 -1.43 -4.21
N ASN A 75 9.08 -1.70 -4.28
CA ASN A 75 8.19 -1.64 -3.14
C ASN A 75 7.74 -3.05 -2.80
N VAL A 76 7.74 -3.36 -1.52
CA VAL A 76 7.28 -4.64 -0.97
C VAL A 76 6.35 -4.31 0.19
N ILE A 77 5.13 -4.81 0.12
CA ILE A 77 4.15 -4.71 1.20
C ILE A 77 3.89 -6.11 1.71
N ASN A 78 4.26 -6.36 2.95
CA ASN A 78 3.96 -7.60 3.66
C ASN A 78 2.85 -7.32 4.66
N PHE A 79 1.85 -8.17 4.70
CA PHE A 79 0.80 -8.09 5.70
C PHE A 79 0.32 -9.47 6.11
N THR A 80 -0.20 -9.55 7.31
CA THR A 80 -0.60 -10.80 7.92
C THR A 80 -2.03 -10.70 8.43
N ILE A 81 -2.81 -11.74 8.21
CA ILE A 81 -4.17 -11.87 8.73
C ILE A 81 -4.25 -13.11 9.58
N THR A 82 -4.63 -12.95 10.85
CA THR A 82 -4.89 -14.06 11.75
C THR A 82 -6.33 -14.55 11.62
N LYS A 83 -6.58 -15.77 12.07
CA LYS A 83 -7.89 -16.44 12.03
C LYS A 83 -8.40 -16.67 10.61
N MET A 84 -8.04 -17.82 10.06
CA MET A 84 -8.59 -18.28 8.77
C MET A 84 -10.12 -18.36 8.84
N ARG A 85 -10.79 -17.47 8.12
CA ARG A 85 -12.25 -17.42 7.95
C ARG A 85 -12.60 -17.65 6.48
N THR A 86 -13.84 -17.96 6.20
CA THR A 86 -14.33 -18.08 4.81
C THR A 86 -14.05 -16.82 3.99
N LEU A 87 -14.17 -15.63 4.61
CA LEU A 87 -13.87 -14.35 3.97
C LEU A 87 -12.41 -14.24 3.53
N LEU A 88 -11.48 -14.87 4.24
CA LEU A 88 -10.07 -14.88 3.87
C LEU A 88 -9.82 -15.66 2.56
N ASN A 89 -10.58 -16.73 2.29
CA ASN A 89 -10.53 -17.41 1.01
C ASN A 89 -11.00 -16.52 -0.14
N THR A 90 -11.99 -15.66 0.09
CA THR A 90 -12.45 -14.68 -0.89
C THR A 90 -11.36 -13.65 -1.20
N LEU A 91 -10.70 -13.10 -0.17
CA LEU A 91 -9.58 -12.19 -0.34
C LEU A 91 -8.42 -12.88 -1.09
N ARG A 92 -8.06 -14.08 -0.69
CA ARG A 92 -7.03 -14.90 -1.32
C ARG A 92 -7.28 -15.10 -2.81
N THR A 93 -8.49 -15.52 -3.16
CA THR A 93 -8.90 -15.69 -4.56
C THR A 93 -8.87 -14.36 -5.31
N ALA A 94 -9.37 -13.28 -4.73
CA ALA A 94 -9.36 -11.96 -5.35
C ALA A 94 -7.92 -11.45 -5.59
N LEU A 95 -6.99 -11.66 -4.65
CA LEU A 95 -5.59 -11.29 -4.84
C LEU A 95 -4.90 -12.17 -5.90
N ALA A 96 -5.22 -13.45 -5.96
CA ALA A 96 -4.67 -14.34 -6.97
C ALA A 96 -5.21 -14.01 -8.37
N ASP A 97 -6.51 -13.81 -8.50
CA ASP A 97 -7.18 -13.53 -9.77
C ASP A 97 -6.84 -12.13 -10.31
N GLY A 98 -6.73 -11.14 -9.42
CA GLY A 98 -6.37 -9.76 -9.77
C GLY A 98 -4.87 -9.58 -10.05
N SER A 99 -4.01 -10.48 -9.59
CA SER A 99 -2.54 -10.36 -9.72
C SER A 99 -2.02 -10.20 -11.15
N PRO A 100 -2.58 -10.81 -12.21
CA PRO A 100 -2.12 -10.57 -13.58
C PRO A 100 -2.25 -9.12 -14.04
N CYS A 101 -3.34 -8.44 -13.66
CA CYS A 101 -3.55 -7.02 -13.93
C CYS A 101 -2.83 -6.13 -12.91
N GLY A 102 -2.73 -6.61 -11.68
CA GLY A 102 -2.05 -5.97 -10.57
C GLY A 102 -2.91 -4.98 -9.79
N PHE A 103 -2.33 -4.50 -8.70
CA PHE A 103 -3.00 -3.69 -7.69
C PHE A 103 -2.31 -2.35 -7.47
N LEU A 104 -3.07 -1.36 -7.07
CA LEU A 104 -2.59 -0.16 -6.41
C LEU A 104 -2.88 -0.28 -4.92
N ALA A 105 -1.98 0.21 -4.09
CA ALA A 105 -2.18 0.19 -2.64
C ALA A 105 -2.00 1.58 -2.04
N ILE A 106 -2.83 1.89 -1.05
CA ILE A 106 -2.65 3.03 -0.16
C ILE A 106 -2.19 2.46 1.18
N VAL A 107 -1.06 2.94 1.66
CA VAL A 107 -0.49 2.57 2.95
C VAL A 107 -0.47 3.80 3.83
N THR A 108 -1.11 3.73 4.99
CA THR A 108 -1.05 4.80 6.01
C THR A 108 -0.01 4.44 7.04
N ASP A 109 0.97 5.32 7.23
CA ASP A 109 2.05 5.12 8.19
C ASP A 109 1.62 5.47 9.63
N GLY A 110 2.48 5.17 10.60
CA GLY A 110 2.25 5.45 12.01
C GLY A 110 2.13 6.94 12.37
N ASN A 111 2.49 7.83 11.47
CA ASN A 111 2.32 9.28 11.60
C ASN A 111 1.04 9.78 10.93
N ALA A 112 0.14 8.87 10.54
CA ALA A 112 -1.10 9.15 9.83
C ALA A 112 -0.89 9.81 8.44
N GLN A 113 0.27 9.63 7.80
CA GLN A 113 0.50 10.02 6.43
C GLN A 113 0.24 8.83 5.50
N SER A 114 -0.59 9.03 4.50
CA SER A 114 -0.90 8.01 3.51
C SER A 114 -0.05 8.16 2.25
N TRP A 115 0.32 7.02 1.67
CA TRP A 115 1.19 6.92 0.51
C TRP A 115 0.55 6.03 -0.55
N LEU A 116 0.59 6.46 -1.81
CA LEU A 116 0.17 5.63 -2.93
C LEU A 116 1.34 4.81 -3.46
N VAL A 117 1.18 3.50 -3.44
CA VAL A 117 2.15 2.53 -3.96
C VAL A 117 1.60 1.89 -5.23
N GLY A 118 2.44 1.72 -6.23
CA GLY A 118 2.02 1.15 -7.52
C GLY A 118 1.83 2.19 -8.64
N TYR A 119 2.15 3.45 -8.38
CA TYR A 119 2.13 4.53 -9.37
C TYR A 119 3.52 5.17 -9.47
N SER A 120 3.98 5.42 -10.70
CA SER A 120 5.26 6.08 -10.98
C SER A 120 5.01 7.53 -11.40
N ALA A 121 5.45 8.47 -10.57
CA ALA A 121 5.38 9.90 -10.88
C ALA A 121 6.26 10.29 -12.07
N ASN A 122 7.38 9.61 -12.26
CA ASN A 122 8.30 9.92 -13.34
C ASN A 122 7.72 9.59 -14.72
N ASP A 123 6.98 8.49 -14.78
CA ASP A 123 6.40 8.01 -16.03
C ASP A 123 4.93 8.42 -16.19
N LEU A 124 4.31 8.99 -15.16
CA LEU A 124 2.88 9.25 -15.05
C LEU A 124 2.04 8.01 -15.40
N LYS A 125 2.51 6.84 -14.98
CA LYS A 125 1.90 5.54 -15.29
C LYS A 125 1.75 4.69 -14.04
N THR A 126 0.71 3.87 -14.05
CA THR A 126 0.58 2.80 -13.08
C THR A 126 1.66 1.74 -13.30
N LYS A 127 2.27 1.31 -12.21
CA LYS A 127 3.20 0.19 -12.14
C LYS A 127 2.71 -0.71 -11.02
N PRO A 128 1.68 -1.52 -11.30
CA PRO A 128 0.92 -2.18 -10.25
C PRO A 128 1.75 -3.17 -9.45
N LEU A 129 1.37 -3.31 -8.20
CA LEU A 129 1.83 -4.38 -7.33
C LEU A 129 1.27 -5.71 -7.83
N ARG A 130 2.01 -6.78 -7.63
CA ARG A 130 1.57 -8.14 -7.91
C ARG A 130 1.74 -9.00 -6.67
N LEU A 131 0.92 -10.02 -6.54
CA LEU A 131 1.08 -11.03 -5.50
C LEU A 131 2.39 -11.77 -5.75
N GLY A 132 3.34 -11.63 -4.82
CA GLY A 132 4.63 -12.30 -4.88
C GLY A 132 4.61 -13.63 -4.15
N GLU A 133 4.22 -13.62 -2.91
CA GLU A 133 4.20 -14.82 -2.07
C GLU A 133 2.96 -14.84 -1.18
N GLU A 134 2.46 -16.02 -0.95
CA GLU A 134 1.43 -16.34 0.02
C GLU A 134 1.93 -17.48 0.91
N LYS A 135 1.92 -17.28 2.21
CA LYS A 135 2.30 -18.29 3.20
C LYS A 135 1.20 -18.48 4.23
N GLY A 136 0.65 -19.67 4.29
CA GLY A 136 -0.26 -20.10 5.33
C GLY A 136 0.44 -20.96 6.38
N LYS A 137 0.20 -20.69 7.67
CA LYS A 137 0.65 -21.51 8.79
C LYS A 137 -0.53 -21.80 9.70
N THR A 138 -0.78 -23.07 9.94
CA THR A 138 -1.64 -23.54 11.03
C THR A 138 -0.74 -23.96 12.19
N GLY A 139 -0.81 -23.24 13.30
CA GLY A 139 -0.01 -23.56 14.48
C GLY A 139 -0.48 -24.88 15.12
N ALA A 140 0.47 -25.70 15.56
CA ALA A 140 0.20 -26.88 16.37
C ALA A 140 0.21 -26.57 17.88
N ALA A 141 0.51 -25.35 18.28
CA ALA A 141 0.67 -24.93 19.66
C ALA A 141 -0.58 -24.27 20.24
N LEU A 142 -0.78 -24.46 21.54
CA LEU A 142 -1.88 -23.88 22.31
C LEU A 142 -1.69 -22.37 22.62
N THR A 143 -0.65 -21.73 22.09
CA THR A 143 -0.36 -20.32 22.33
C THR A 143 -0.90 -19.46 21.18
N GLU A 144 -1.50 -18.31 21.49
CA GLU A 144 -2.05 -17.36 20.51
C GLU A 144 -1.00 -16.89 19.47
N ALA A 145 0.28 -16.84 19.86
CA ALA A 145 1.37 -16.44 18.99
C ALA A 145 1.61 -17.39 17.78
N ASP A 146 1.18 -18.62 17.88
CA ASP A 146 1.31 -19.64 16.81
C ASP A 146 -0.01 -19.95 16.09
N GLY A 147 -0.98 -19.06 16.18
CA GLY A 147 -2.31 -19.22 15.60
C GLY A 147 -2.32 -19.41 14.07
N ASN A 148 -3.50 -19.67 13.52
CA ASN A 148 -3.73 -19.74 12.09
C ASN A 148 -3.46 -18.39 11.45
N VAL A 149 -2.38 -18.30 10.68
CA VAL A 149 -1.88 -17.05 10.09
C VAL A 149 -1.75 -17.23 8.57
N LEU A 150 -2.19 -16.24 7.82
CA LEU A 150 -1.95 -16.13 6.41
C LEU A 150 -1.19 -14.84 6.12
N ALA A 151 0.01 -14.97 5.60
CA ALA A 151 0.87 -13.86 5.22
C ALA A 151 0.87 -13.68 3.70
N PHE A 152 0.77 -12.44 3.27
CA PHE A 152 0.80 -12.04 1.88
C PHE A 152 1.93 -11.07 1.61
N THR A 153 2.50 -11.16 0.41
CA THR A 153 3.48 -10.21 -0.09
C THR A 153 3.00 -9.62 -1.41
N LEU A 154 2.81 -8.31 -1.47
CA LEU A 154 2.58 -7.56 -2.70
C LEU A 154 3.86 -6.81 -3.07
N GLN A 155 4.29 -6.88 -4.33
CA GLN A 155 5.54 -6.27 -4.76
C GLN A 155 5.46 -5.67 -6.16
N ASN A 156 6.25 -4.63 -6.39
CA ASN A 156 6.48 -4.07 -7.72
C ASN A 156 7.89 -3.48 -7.88
N GLU A 157 8.24 -3.21 -9.12
CA GLU A 157 9.39 -2.40 -9.50
C GLU A 157 8.92 -1.26 -10.39
N CYS A 158 9.29 -0.02 -10.06
CA CYS A 158 8.85 1.16 -10.79
C CYS A 158 9.94 2.23 -10.90
N GLY A 159 9.79 3.14 -11.84
CA GLY A 159 10.74 4.24 -12.09
C GLY A 159 10.64 5.41 -11.10
N GLY A 160 9.71 5.39 -10.16
CA GLY A 160 9.48 6.44 -9.17
C GLY A 160 9.17 5.91 -7.79
N ALA A 161 9.49 6.71 -6.76
CA ALA A 161 9.12 6.41 -5.38
C ALA A 161 7.59 6.50 -5.21
N ALA A 162 7.07 5.87 -4.17
CA ALA A 162 5.68 6.08 -3.74
C ALA A 162 5.43 7.55 -3.43
N LEU A 163 4.22 8.03 -3.70
CA LEU A 163 3.86 9.42 -3.52
C LEU A 163 2.95 9.61 -2.31
N PRO A 164 3.18 10.66 -1.49
CA PRO A 164 2.27 11.02 -0.44
C PRO A 164 0.99 11.64 -1.01
N PHE A 165 -0.09 11.52 -0.28
CA PHE A 165 -1.31 12.28 -0.52
C PHE A 165 -1.17 13.68 0.02
N ASP A 166 -1.79 14.67 -0.65
CA ASP A 166 -1.90 16.02 -0.13
C ASP A 166 -2.67 16.05 1.21
N THR A 167 -2.61 17.17 1.91
CA THR A 167 -3.20 17.30 3.25
C THR A 167 -4.72 17.05 3.26
N THR A 168 -5.43 17.45 2.20
CA THR A 168 -6.88 17.32 2.11
C THR A 168 -7.30 15.87 1.91
N LEU A 169 -6.70 15.19 0.92
CA LEU A 169 -7.00 13.79 0.66
C LEU A 169 -6.52 12.87 1.78
N ASN A 170 -5.37 13.17 2.37
CA ASN A 170 -4.85 12.43 3.52
C ASN A 170 -5.79 12.54 4.73
N ALA A 171 -6.33 13.74 5.00
CA ALA A 171 -7.33 13.91 6.04
C ALA A 171 -8.61 13.11 5.77
N GLY A 172 -9.04 13.04 4.50
CA GLY A 172 -10.19 12.25 4.09
C GLY A 172 -9.99 10.75 4.29
N ILE A 173 -8.79 10.23 4.00
CA ILE A 173 -8.43 8.82 4.24
C ILE A 173 -8.50 8.53 5.75
N ASN A 174 -7.84 9.33 6.55
CA ASN A 174 -7.77 9.14 8.00
C ASN A 174 -9.13 9.31 8.72
N ALA A 175 -10.01 10.13 8.15
CA ALA A 175 -11.37 10.33 8.68
C ALA A 175 -12.38 9.28 8.20
N GLY A 176 -11.99 8.36 7.31
CA GLY A 176 -12.92 7.39 6.72
C GLY A 176 -13.94 8.02 5.77
N THR A 177 -13.59 9.14 5.11
CA THR A 177 -14.50 9.90 4.24
C THR A 177 -14.02 10.00 2.79
N ALA A 178 -12.90 9.41 2.46
CA ALA A 178 -12.38 9.41 1.10
C ALA A 178 -13.33 8.67 0.14
N ALA A 179 -13.86 9.36 -0.85
CA ALA A 179 -14.89 8.84 -1.76
C ALA A 179 -14.44 7.67 -2.66
N TYR A 180 -13.15 7.43 -2.76
CA TYR A 180 -12.57 6.34 -3.56
C TYR A 180 -12.18 5.11 -2.72
N ILE A 181 -12.45 5.11 -1.42
CA ILE A 181 -12.18 3.99 -0.51
C ILE A 181 -13.51 3.40 -0.03
N ASP A 182 -13.62 2.09 -0.05
CA ASP A 182 -14.71 1.34 0.56
C ASP A 182 -14.30 0.99 2.00
N TYR A 183 -14.76 1.78 2.94
CA TYR A 183 -14.62 1.48 4.36
C TYR A 183 -15.66 0.41 4.73
N GLN A 184 -15.19 -0.80 5.01
CA GLN A 184 -16.09 -1.87 5.46
C GLN A 184 -16.60 -1.53 6.85
N THR A 185 -17.88 -1.16 6.94
CA THR A 185 -18.62 -0.95 8.20
C THR A 185 -19.25 -2.24 8.69
#